data_f65ebb3262c8de5c37375a7d14762569
#
_entry.id   f65ebb3262c8de5c37375a7d14762569
#
_cell.length_a   1.000
_cell.length_b   1.000
_cell.length_c   1.000
_cell.angle_alpha   90.00
_cell.angle_beta   90.00
_cell.angle_gamma   90.00
#
_symmetry.space_group_name_H-M   'P 1'
#
loop_
_entity.id
_entity.type
_entity.pdbx_description
1 polymer ?
#
loop_
_entity_poly.entity_id
_entity_poly.type
_entity_poly.pdbx_seq_one_letter_code
_entity_poly.pdbx_strand_id
1 'polypeptide(L)'
;VRSRAVYTNNIPCGAMRGFGVNQINFAVESCVDELCEMGGFDRWQIRYDNALTPGGMTSTGQVLQSGIGIRKTLEAVKDVFQQSRHAGIACGIKNTGIGNGVPDTGKVKIVIESPERILIHQGWTEMGQGVYTMAVQFFCEVTGLSPEIVEVRVDTAEESESGMTTASRGTSIIGHSVIDAATKLKQDLEQSSLEELTGKVYQGEWTCDWTTALESDSDNIQ
;
A
#
# COMPACT_ATOMS: atom_id res chain seq x y z
N VAL A 1 6.16 8.78 25.43
CA VAL A 1 5.78 7.38 25.68
C VAL A 1 6.95 6.66 26.33
N ARG A 2 6.70 5.92 27.41
CA ARG A 2 7.68 5.04 28.04
C ARG A 2 7.20 3.60 27.87
N SER A 3 8.03 2.75 27.28
CA SER A 3 7.78 1.33 27.14
C SER A 3 8.86 0.50 27.83
N ARG A 4 8.49 -0.69 28.28
CA ARG A 4 9.42 -1.67 28.86
C ARG A 4 9.27 -2.98 28.10
N ALA A 5 10.36 -3.45 27.51
CA ALA A 5 10.43 -4.82 27.01
C ALA A 5 10.80 -5.75 28.17
N VAL A 6 10.02 -6.79 28.36
CA VAL A 6 10.19 -7.77 29.45
C VAL A 6 10.37 -9.15 28.84
N TYR A 7 11.36 -9.89 29.30
CA TYR A 7 11.51 -11.29 28.96
C TYR A 7 10.35 -12.10 29.55
N THR A 8 9.74 -12.93 28.73
CA THR A 8 8.63 -13.82 29.12
C THR A 8 8.86 -15.22 28.53
N ASN A 9 8.10 -16.20 29.04
CA ASN A 9 8.06 -17.54 28.46
C ASN A 9 7.08 -17.64 27.27
N ASN A 10 6.47 -16.54 26.86
CA ASN A 10 5.62 -16.47 25.68
C ASN A 10 6.44 -16.38 24.42
N ILE A 11 5.83 -16.72 23.29
CA ILE A 11 6.44 -16.54 21.97
C ILE A 11 6.76 -15.05 21.78
N PRO A 12 8.00 -14.69 21.36
CA PRO A 12 8.36 -13.30 21.10
C PRO A 12 7.43 -12.70 20.02
N CYS A 13 6.92 -11.51 20.32
CA CYS A 13 6.18 -10.73 19.33
C CYS A 13 7.14 -10.02 18.40
N GLY A 14 6.78 -9.96 17.12
CA GLY A 14 7.54 -9.25 16.09
C GLY A 14 6.65 -8.33 15.26
N ALA A 15 7.17 -7.92 14.11
CA ALA A 15 6.44 -7.11 13.17
C ALA A 15 5.20 -7.87 12.64
N MET A 16 4.04 -7.26 12.77
CA MET A 16 2.78 -7.76 12.24
C MET A 16 2.21 -6.72 11.27
N ARG A 17 1.34 -7.14 10.37
CA ARG A 17 0.64 -6.28 9.41
C ARG A 17 0.08 -5.02 10.10
N GLY A 18 0.47 -3.82 9.64
CA GLY A 18 0.21 -2.53 10.31
C GLY A 18 1.38 -2.05 11.16
N PHE A 19 2.31 -2.90 11.56
CA PHE A 19 3.58 -2.58 12.22
C PHE A 19 3.42 -1.72 13.49
N GLY A 20 2.40 -2.00 14.30
CA GLY A 20 2.10 -1.30 15.54
C GLY A 20 1.17 -0.08 15.39
N VAL A 21 0.89 0.39 14.19
CA VAL A 21 -0.08 1.49 13.97
C VAL A 21 -1.46 1.12 14.50
N ASN A 22 -1.88 -0.13 14.34
CA ASN A 22 -3.19 -0.59 14.81
C ASN A 22 -3.36 -0.38 16.32
N GLN A 23 -2.34 -0.75 17.11
CA GLN A 23 -2.36 -0.64 18.57
C GLN A 23 -2.33 0.83 19.02
N ILE A 24 -1.48 1.63 18.41
CA ILE A 24 -1.37 3.05 18.72
C ILE A 24 -2.64 3.80 18.32
N ASN A 25 -3.18 3.50 17.14
CA ASN A 25 -4.41 4.12 16.67
C ASN A 25 -5.60 3.80 17.60
N PHE A 26 -5.73 2.54 18.01
CA PHE A 26 -6.74 2.14 19.00
C PHE A 26 -6.61 2.94 20.30
N ALA A 27 -5.40 3.04 20.85
CA ALA A 27 -5.16 3.77 22.10
C ALA A 27 -5.48 5.27 21.96
N VAL A 28 -5.03 5.92 20.89
CA VAL A 28 -5.26 7.35 20.65
C VAL A 28 -6.74 7.64 20.44
N GLU A 29 -7.42 6.87 19.59
CA GLU A 29 -8.83 7.07 19.27
C GLU A 29 -9.74 6.78 20.47
N SER A 30 -9.38 5.80 21.33
CA SER A 30 -10.08 5.56 22.61
C SER A 30 -9.94 6.76 23.55
N CYS A 31 -8.74 7.35 23.66
CA CYS A 31 -8.55 8.57 24.46
C CYS A 31 -9.34 9.76 23.88
N VAL A 32 -9.44 9.89 22.56
CA VAL A 32 -10.27 10.92 21.93
C VAL A 32 -11.74 10.75 22.28
N ASP A 33 -12.23 9.49 22.28
CA ASP A 33 -13.61 9.20 22.67
C ASP A 33 -13.88 9.52 24.16
N GLU A 34 -12.96 9.19 25.07
CA GLU A 34 -13.06 9.55 26.47
C GLU A 34 -13.08 11.08 26.66
N LEU A 35 -12.22 11.80 25.97
CA LEU A 35 -12.20 13.28 26.00
C LEU A 35 -13.51 13.88 25.47
N CYS A 36 -14.10 13.28 24.44
CA CYS A 36 -15.41 13.70 23.93
C CYS A 36 -16.51 13.52 24.99
N GLU A 37 -16.51 12.39 25.69
CA GLU A 37 -17.47 12.13 26.78
C GLU A 37 -17.30 13.12 27.94
N MET A 38 -16.06 13.32 28.38
CA MET A 38 -15.75 14.22 29.50
C MET A 38 -16.07 15.70 29.18
N GLY A 39 -15.81 16.13 27.94
CA GLY A 39 -15.98 17.49 27.51
C GLY A 39 -17.31 17.80 26.83
N GLY A 40 -18.15 16.79 26.58
CA GLY A 40 -19.41 16.96 25.84
C GLY A 40 -19.22 17.31 24.37
N PHE A 41 -18.11 16.87 23.75
CA PHE A 41 -17.80 17.13 22.35
C PHE A 41 -18.46 16.10 21.43
N ASP A 42 -18.86 16.54 20.25
CA ASP A 42 -19.28 15.61 19.18
C ASP A 42 -18.07 14.86 18.62
N ARG A 43 -18.16 13.51 18.62
CA ARG A 43 -17.07 12.62 18.20
C ARG A 43 -16.70 12.76 16.72
N TRP A 44 -17.66 13.06 15.86
CA TRP A 44 -17.41 13.31 14.44
C TRP A 44 -16.76 14.68 14.25
N GLN A 45 -17.33 15.71 14.89
CA GLN A 45 -16.89 17.11 14.74
C GLN A 45 -15.46 17.31 15.21
N ILE A 46 -15.09 16.75 16.37
CA ILE A 46 -13.71 16.88 16.89
C ILE A 46 -12.67 16.28 15.95
N ARG A 47 -12.99 15.15 15.30
CA ARG A 47 -12.11 14.54 14.31
C ARG A 47 -12.05 15.34 13.02
N TYR A 48 -13.16 15.89 12.58
CA TYR A 48 -13.22 16.75 11.40
C TYR A 48 -12.41 18.03 11.56
N ASP A 49 -12.54 18.69 12.71
CA ASP A 49 -11.84 19.95 12.99
C ASP A 49 -10.32 19.76 13.12
N ASN A 50 -9.89 18.60 13.62
CA ASN A 50 -8.49 18.24 13.80
C ASN A 50 -7.92 17.42 12.64
N ALA A 51 -8.71 17.11 11.61
CA ALA A 51 -8.26 16.36 10.46
C ALA A 51 -7.22 17.14 9.65
N LEU A 52 -6.17 16.45 9.20
CA LEU A 52 -5.13 17.03 8.36
C LEU A 52 -5.72 17.66 7.09
N THR A 53 -5.13 18.77 6.70
CA THR A 53 -5.44 19.51 5.46
C THR A 53 -4.14 19.77 4.70
N PRO A 54 -4.21 20.15 3.40
CA PRO A 54 -3.02 20.57 2.68
C PRO A 54 -2.23 21.66 3.44
N GLY A 55 -0.92 21.46 3.58
CA GLY A 55 -0.05 22.30 4.43
C GLY A 55 -0.03 21.89 5.91
N GLY A 56 -0.84 20.91 6.31
CA GLY A 56 -0.82 20.36 7.67
C GLY A 56 0.40 19.49 7.93
N MET A 57 0.91 19.56 9.16
CA MET A 57 2.09 18.82 9.59
C MET A 57 1.69 17.61 10.44
N THR A 58 2.28 16.45 10.17
CA THR A 58 2.14 15.24 10.99
C THR A 58 2.91 15.35 12.31
N SER A 59 2.64 14.45 13.24
CA SER A 59 3.39 14.38 14.52
C SER A 59 4.89 14.08 14.37
N THR A 60 5.31 13.62 13.19
CA THR A 60 6.72 13.35 12.87
C THR A 60 7.39 14.50 12.09
N GLY A 61 6.70 15.62 11.91
CA GLY A 61 7.25 16.80 11.24
C GLY A 61 7.05 16.86 9.72
N GLN A 62 6.46 15.83 9.11
CA GLN A 62 6.19 15.83 7.68
C GLN A 62 5.05 16.78 7.34
N VAL A 63 5.28 17.70 6.41
CA VAL A 63 4.25 18.61 5.88
C VAL A 63 3.63 18.00 4.63
N LEU A 64 2.33 17.76 4.67
CA LEU A 64 1.60 17.12 3.58
C LEU A 64 0.94 18.17 2.68
N GLN A 65 1.29 18.19 1.39
CA GLN A 65 0.75 19.15 0.43
C GLN A 65 -0.39 18.57 -0.42
N SER A 66 -0.43 17.25 -0.61
CA SER A 66 -1.40 16.57 -1.46
C SER A 66 -1.77 15.18 -0.91
N GLY A 67 -2.75 14.53 -1.54
CA GLY A 67 -3.17 13.17 -1.14
C GLY A 67 -3.96 13.09 0.16
N ILE A 68 -4.42 14.21 0.72
CA ILE A 68 -5.09 14.29 2.01
C ILE A 68 -6.60 14.25 1.82
N GLY A 69 -7.19 13.06 1.93
CA GLY A 69 -8.62 12.84 1.73
C GLY A 69 -9.45 12.71 3.01
N ILE A 70 -8.85 12.82 4.20
CA ILE A 70 -9.50 12.50 5.49
C ILE A 70 -10.80 13.27 5.72
N ARG A 71 -10.86 14.58 5.43
CA ARG A 71 -12.09 15.35 5.59
C ARG A 71 -13.21 14.84 4.68
N LYS A 72 -12.91 14.53 3.42
CA LYS A 72 -13.89 13.97 2.48
C LYS A 72 -14.43 12.62 2.93
N THR A 73 -13.58 11.76 3.51
CA THR A 73 -14.04 10.47 4.06
C THR A 73 -14.93 10.67 5.28
N LEU A 74 -14.61 11.63 6.16
CA LEU A 74 -15.46 11.97 7.30
C LEU A 74 -16.81 12.56 6.85
N GLU A 75 -16.82 13.42 5.85
CA GLU A 75 -18.05 13.98 5.25
C GLU A 75 -18.94 12.87 4.67
N ALA A 76 -18.34 11.91 3.95
CA ALA A 76 -19.09 10.82 3.33
C ALA A 76 -19.81 9.90 4.34
N VAL A 77 -19.31 9.79 5.58
CA VAL A 77 -19.93 8.95 6.62
C VAL A 77 -20.75 9.74 7.65
N LYS A 78 -20.79 11.06 7.56
CA LYS A 78 -21.40 11.94 8.56
C LYS A 78 -22.84 11.58 8.86
N ASP A 79 -23.67 11.54 7.84
CA ASP A 79 -25.12 11.34 8.01
C ASP A 79 -25.42 9.94 8.56
N VAL A 80 -24.73 8.92 8.05
CA VAL A 80 -24.87 7.56 8.55
C VAL A 80 -24.46 7.45 10.01
N PHE A 81 -23.36 8.09 10.39
CA PHE A 81 -22.88 8.12 11.77
C PHE A 81 -23.89 8.82 12.70
N GLN A 82 -24.34 10.01 12.33
CA GLN A 82 -25.25 10.82 13.14
C GLN A 82 -26.66 10.21 13.31
N GLN A 83 -27.16 9.49 12.28
CA GLN A 83 -28.47 8.85 12.31
C GLN A 83 -28.45 7.48 12.99
N SER A 84 -27.27 6.89 13.18
CA SER A 84 -27.15 5.56 13.77
C SER A 84 -27.27 5.60 15.28
N ARG A 85 -28.11 4.70 15.83
CA ARG A 85 -28.27 4.56 17.28
C ARG A 85 -26.98 4.07 17.96
N HIS A 86 -26.23 3.21 17.28
CA HIS A 86 -25.00 2.59 17.76
C HIS A 86 -23.95 2.67 16.64
N ALA A 87 -23.06 3.63 16.74
CA ALA A 87 -21.97 3.79 15.80
C ALA A 87 -20.70 4.23 16.53
N GLY A 88 -19.55 3.74 16.06
CA GLY A 88 -18.23 4.22 16.42
C GLY A 88 -17.57 4.89 15.22
N ILE A 89 -16.72 5.85 15.46
CA ILE A 89 -15.93 6.52 14.43
C ILE A 89 -14.49 6.67 14.91
N ALA A 90 -13.54 6.36 14.03
CA ALA A 90 -12.12 6.51 14.29
C ALA A 90 -11.39 6.95 13.03
N CYS A 91 -10.30 7.64 13.18
CA CYS A 91 -9.41 8.07 12.09
C CYS A 91 -8.02 7.47 12.30
N GLY A 92 -7.31 7.22 11.22
CA GLY A 92 -5.94 6.73 11.29
C GLY A 92 -5.09 7.25 10.15
N ILE A 93 -3.79 7.28 10.39
CA ILE A 93 -2.78 7.57 9.37
C ILE A 93 -1.71 6.50 9.41
N LYS A 94 -1.30 6.05 8.25
CA LYS A 94 -0.21 5.08 8.09
C LYS A 94 0.65 5.50 6.90
N ASN A 95 1.95 5.57 7.12
CA ASN A 95 2.90 5.79 6.04
C ASN A 95 2.92 4.61 5.04
N THR A 96 3.24 4.91 3.80
CA THR A 96 3.55 3.96 2.72
C THR A 96 4.99 4.18 2.25
N GLY A 97 5.64 3.09 1.81
CA GLY A 97 7.02 3.15 1.35
C GLY A 97 8.05 3.02 2.47
N ILE A 98 9.30 2.76 2.09
CA ILE A 98 10.42 2.64 3.02
C ILE A 98 10.81 4.02 3.58
N GLY A 99 10.73 5.05 2.76
CA GLY A 99 11.09 6.41 3.16
C GLY A 99 12.60 6.67 3.24
N ASN A 100 12.96 7.76 3.90
CA ASN A 100 14.35 8.13 4.23
C ASN A 100 15.30 8.30 3.03
N GLY A 101 14.76 8.62 1.83
CA GLY A 101 15.57 8.76 0.62
C GLY A 101 16.13 7.44 0.07
N VAL A 102 15.70 6.30 0.59
CA VAL A 102 16.17 4.99 0.11
C VAL A 102 15.41 4.63 -1.16
N PRO A 103 16.10 4.39 -2.30
CA PRO A 103 15.45 3.87 -3.50
C PRO A 103 14.80 2.52 -3.22
N ASP A 104 13.59 2.36 -3.69
CA ASP A 104 12.78 1.17 -3.45
C ASP A 104 12.36 0.56 -4.80
N THR A 105 13.02 -0.52 -5.19
CA THR A 105 12.86 -1.13 -6.50
C THR A 105 12.08 -2.43 -6.42
N GLY A 106 11.17 -2.62 -7.39
CA GLY A 106 10.48 -3.88 -7.63
C GLY A 106 10.80 -4.43 -9.01
N LYS A 107 10.78 -5.76 -9.10
CA LYS A 107 10.96 -6.49 -10.34
C LYS A 107 9.87 -7.54 -10.50
N VAL A 108 9.41 -7.72 -11.72
CA VAL A 108 8.52 -8.80 -12.11
C VAL A 108 8.99 -9.42 -13.42
N LYS A 109 8.58 -10.65 -13.65
CA LYS A 109 8.84 -11.36 -14.89
C LYS A 109 7.52 -11.95 -15.39
N ILE A 110 7.12 -11.61 -16.60
CA ILE A 110 5.93 -12.16 -17.25
C ILE A 110 6.39 -13.15 -18.32
N VAL A 111 5.86 -14.37 -18.25
CA VAL A 111 6.19 -15.47 -19.17
C VAL A 111 4.93 -15.89 -19.90
N ILE A 112 4.97 -15.94 -21.21
CA ILE A 112 3.91 -16.50 -22.04
C ILE A 112 4.18 -18.02 -22.19
N GLU A 113 3.55 -18.85 -21.34
CA GLU A 113 3.72 -20.31 -21.44
C GLU A 113 2.91 -20.89 -22.60
N SER A 114 1.70 -20.40 -22.80
CA SER A 114 0.81 -20.72 -23.92
C SER A 114 -0.21 -19.60 -24.09
N PRO A 115 -1.03 -19.58 -25.16
CA PRO A 115 -2.13 -18.64 -25.32
C PRO A 115 -3.14 -18.64 -24.17
N GLU A 116 -3.29 -19.78 -23.50
CA GLU A 116 -4.21 -19.96 -22.39
C GLU A 116 -3.54 -19.80 -21.01
N ARG A 117 -2.22 -19.55 -20.98
CA ARG A 117 -1.49 -19.48 -19.72
C ARG A 117 -0.33 -18.50 -19.73
N ILE A 118 -0.49 -17.46 -18.94
CA ILE A 118 0.52 -16.42 -18.71
C ILE A 118 0.90 -16.41 -17.23
N LEU A 119 2.19 -16.47 -16.95
CA LEU A 119 2.70 -16.43 -15.58
C LEU A 119 3.27 -15.05 -15.27
N ILE A 120 2.89 -14.50 -14.12
CA ILE A 120 3.50 -13.32 -13.52
C ILE A 120 4.32 -13.78 -12.31
N HIS A 121 5.64 -13.79 -12.44
CA HIS A 121 6.56 -14.04 -11.33
C HIS A 121 6.85 -12.73 -10.61
N GLN A 122 6.72 -12.74 -9.29
CA GLN A 122 6.98 -11.60 -8.41
C GLN A 122 7.49 -12.09 -7.04
N GLY A 123 8.20 -11.25 -6.29
CA GLY A 123 8.87 -11.65 -5.05
C GLY A 123 8.06 -11.45 -3.76
N TRP A 124 6.82 -10.96 -3.83
CA TRP A 124 6.06 -10.60 -2.64
C TRP A 124 5.11 -11.70 -2.19
N THR A 125 5.07 -11.92 -0.88
CA THR A 125 4.19 -12.90 -0.25
C THR A 125 2.78 -12.35 -0.08
N GLU A 126 1.78 -13.16 -0.41
CA GLU A 126 0.38 -12.91 -0.09
C GLU A 126 0.13 -13.20 1.40
N MET A 127 -0.35 -12.21 2.12
CA MET A 127 -0.72 -12.31 3.54
C MET A 127 -2.14 -11.79 3.79
N GLY A 128 -3.00 -11.81 2.77
CA GLY A 128 -4.36 -11.30 2.78
C GLY A 128 -4.48 -9.83 2.32
N GLN A 129 -3.41 -9.24 1.75
CA GLN A 129 -3.43 -7.87 1.21
C GLN A 129 -3.81 -7.79 -0.27
N GLY A 130 -3.94 -8.93 -0.96
CA GLY A 130 -4.40 -8.99 -2.34
C GLY A 130 -3.33 -8.65 -3.39
N VAL A 131 -2.05 -8.84 -3.09
CA VAL A 131 -0.96 -8.47 -4.02
C VAL A 131 -1.03 -9.27 -5.32
N TYR A 132 -1.47 -10.53 -5.28
CA TYR A 132 -1.63 -11.34 -6.49
C TYR A 132 -2.80 -10.86 -7.34
N THR A 133 -3.94 -10.62 -6.72
CA THR A 133 -5.12 -10.07 -7.41
C THR A 133 -4.80 -8.72 -8.05
N MET A 134 -4.12 -7.85 -7.32
CA MET A 134 -3.70 -6.54 -7.81
C MET A 134 -2.76 -6.67 -9.03
N ALA A 135 -1.79 -7.61 -9.01
CA ALA A 135 -0.90 -7.85 -10.14
C ALA A 135 -1.68 -8.26 -11.40
N VAL A 136 -2.65 -9.17 -11.26
CA VAL A 136 -3.55 -9.56 -12.36
C VAL A 136 -4.36 -8.37 -12.87
N GLN A 137 -4.92 -7.55 -11.98
CA GLN A 137 -5.70 -6.38 -12.37
C GLN A 137 -4.88 -5.38 -13.20
N PHE A 138 -3.68 -5.02 -12.77
CA PHE A 138 -2.80 -4.12 -13.54
C PHE A 138 -2.40 -4.72 -14.90
N PHE A 139 -2.09 -6.02 -14.91
CA PHE A 139 -1.77 -6.72 -16.16
C PHE A 139 -2.93 -6.67 -17.15
N CYS A 140 -4.13 -7.05 -16.72
CA CYS A 140 -5.32 -7.06 -17.58
C CYS A 140 -5.73 -5.66 -18.04
N GLU A 141 -5.62 -4.65 -17.18
CA GLU A 141 -5.91 -3.26 -17.53
C GLU A 141 -4.98 -2.75 -18.64
N VAL A 142 -3.69 -3.10 -18.58
CA VAL A 142 -2.72 -2.68 -19.61
C VAL A 142 -2.90 -3.45 -20.91
N THR A 143 -3.03 -4.79 -20.84
CA THR A 143 -3.01 -5.66 -22.03
C THR A 143 -4.37 -5.86 -22.68
N GLY A 144 -5.46 -5.72 -21.91
CA GLY A 144 -6.81 -6.09 -22.34
C GLY A 144 -7.08 -7.60 -22.34
N LEU A 145 -6.14 -8.41 -21.85
CA LEU A 145 -6.29 -9.88 -21.81
C LEU A 145 -7.18 -10.32 -20.63
N SER A 146 -7.78 -11.52 -20.76
CA SER A 146 -8.63 -12.09 -19.70
C SER A 146 -7.83 -12.49 -18.47
N PRO A 147 -8.33 -12.22 -17.25
CA PRO A 147 -7.70 -12.70 -16.02
C PRO A 147 -7.69 -14.23 -15.89
N GLU A 148 -8.53 -14.93 -16.62
CA GLU A 148 -8.64 -16.40 -16.55
C GLU A 148 -7.38 -17.13 -17.05
N ILE A 149 -6.59 -16.48 -17.90
CA ILE A 149 -5.34 -17.04 -18.43
C ILE A 149 -4.11 -16.61 -17.63
N VAL A 150 -4.26 -15.85 -16.55
CA VAL A 150 -3.16 -15.25 -15.79
C VAL A 150 -3.00 -15.95 -14.43
N GLU A 151 -1.81 -16.45 -14.16
CA GLU A 151 -1.42 -17.03 -12.87
C GLU A 151 -0.26 -16.21 -12.26
N VAL A 152 -0.38 -15.88 -10.99
CA VAL A 152 0.72 -15.21 -10.25
C VAL A 152 1.50 -16.25 -9.45
N ARG A 153 2.82 -16.22 -9.58
CA ARG A 153 3.74 -17.11 -8.85
C ARG A 153 4.76 -16.33 -8.04
N VAL A 154 5.07 -16.88 -6.88
CA VAL A 154 6.23 -16.50 -6.08
C VAL A 154 7.22 -17.65 -6.14
N ASP A 155 8.36 -17.40 -6.75
CA ASP A 155 9.41 -18.39 -6.89
C ASP A 155 10.76 -17.74 -6.59
N THR A 156 11.53 -18.35 -5.70
CA THR A 156 12.86 -17.86 -5.32
C THR A 156 13.95 -18.18 -6.34
N ALA A 157 13.65 -19.02 -7.32
CA ALA A 157 14.54 -19.35 -8.44
C ALA A 157 14.45 -18.33 -9.58
N GLU A 158 13.41 -17.49 -9.59
CA GLU A 158 13.18 -16.52 -10.63
C GLU A 158 13.70 -15.12 -10.21
N GLU A 159 14.27 -14.39 -11.18
CA GLU A 159 14.83 -13.05 -10.96
C GLU A 159 13.72 -11.98 -10.83
N SER A 160 12.91 -12.09 -9.79
CA SER A 160 11.80 -11.16 -9.48
C SER A 160 11.95 -10.50 -8.11
N GLU A 161 13.17 -10.19 -7.72
CA GLU A 161 13.48 -9.62 -6.43
C GLU A 161 12.82 -8.23 -6.25
N SER A 162 12.11 -8.06 -5.16
CA SER A 162 11.43 -6.80 -4.82
C SER A 162 11.56 -6.48 -3.32
N GLY A 163 12.55 -7.05 -2.67
CA GLY A 163 12.77 -6.92 -1.23
C GLY A 163 11.64 -7.56 -0.39
N MET A 164 11.59 -7.17 0.88
CA MET A 164 10.61 -7.72 1.83
C MET A 164 9.18 -7.22 1.56
N THR A 165 8.19 -8.08 1.81
CA THR A 165 6.78 -7.72 1.87
C THR A 165 6.52 -6.89 3.12
N THR A 166 6.68 -5.57 3.04
CA THR A 166 6.57 -4.64 4.16
C THR A 166 6.21 -3.23 3.69
N ALA A 167 6.03 -2.31 4.64
CA ALA A 167 5.89 -0.87 4.45
C ALA A 167 4.72 -0.43 3.56
N SER A 168 3.68 -1.26 3.38
CA SER A 168 2.46 -0.95 2.61
C SER A 168 2.76 -0.43 1.18
N ARG A 169 3.76 -0.98 0.52
CA ARG A 169 4.28 -0.53 -0.79
C ARG A 169 3.99 -1.48 -1.95
N GLY A 170 3.31 -2.62 -1.71
CA GLY A 170 3.09 -3.66 -2.71
C GLY A 170 2.38 -3.15 -3.96
N THR A 171 1.31 -2.38 -3.81
CA THR A 171 0.57 -1.83 -4.94
C THR A 171 1.44 -0.92 -5.81
N SER A 172 2.28 -0.07 -5.19
CA SER A 172 3.17 0.82 -5.94
C SER A 172 4.28 0.02 -6.62
N ILE A 173 5.06 -0.74 -5.85
CA ILE A 173 6.27 -1.38 -6.35
C ILE A 173 5.94 -2.49 -7.37
N ILE A 174 5.09 -3.45 -7.00
CA ILE A 174 4.74 -4.55 -7.89
C ILE A 174 3.82 -4.06 -9.02
N GLY A 175 2.85 -3.18 -8.70
CA GLY A 175 1.93 -2.65 -9.70
C GLY A 175 2.65 -1.94 -10.85
N HIS A 176 3.55 -1.03 -10.56
CA HIS A 176 4.33 -0.34 -11.60
C HIS A 176 5.28 -1.27 -12.35
N SER A 177 5.89 -2.25 -11.67
CA SER A 177 6.73 -3.25 -12.34
C SER A 177 5.91 -4.14 -13.29
N VAL A 178 4.68 -4.50 -12.90
CA VAL A 178 3.75 -5.23 -13.79
C VAL A 178 3.34 -4.36 -14.97
N ILE A 179 3.04 -3.09 -14.75
CA ILE A 179 2.70 -2.14 -15.83
C ILE A 179 3.84 -2.03 -16.84
N ASP A 180 5.08 -1.93 -16.38
CA ASP A 180 6.26 -1.85 -17.27
C ASP A 180 6.39 -3.11 -18.14
N ALA A 181 6.34 -4.30 -17.55
CA ALA A 181 6.41 -5.56 -18.31
C ALA A 181 5.20 -5.76 -19.24
N ALA A 182 4.00 -5.48 -18.75
CA ALA A 182 2.76 -5.62 -19.51
C ALA A 182 2.70 -4.64 -20.70
N THR A 183 3.28 -3.45 -20.55
CA THR A 183 3.38 -2.48 -21.67
C THR A 183 4.26 -3.00 -22.80
N LYS A 184 5.37 -3.67 -22.47
CA LYS A 184 6.24 -4.31 -23.46
C LYS A 184 5.52 -5.44 -24.20
N LEU A 185 4.79 -6.28 -23.46
CA LEU A 185 3.94 -7.32 -24.05
C LEU A 185 2.86 -6.71 -24.97
N LYS A 186 2.18 -5.67 -24.52
CA LYS A 186 1.14 -5.00 -25.31
C LYS A 186 1.65 -4.49 -26.66
N GLN A 187 2.86 -3.93 -26.69
CA GLN A 187 3.49 -3.48 -27.93
C GLN A 187 3.73 -4.64 -28.89
N ASP A 188 4.16 -5.81 -28.39
CA ASP A 188 4.34 -6.99 -29.23
C ASP A 188 2.99 -7.57 -29.72
N LEU A 189 1.94 -7.51 -28.90
CA LEU A 189 0.59 -7.93 -29.27
C LEU A 189 -0.05 -7.09 -30.40
N GLU A 190 0.46 -5.89 -30.68
CA GLU A 190 0.03 -5.09 -31.83
C GLU A 190 0.45 -5.73 -33.17
N GLN A 191 1.45 -6.62 -33.17
CA GLN A 191 2.05 -7.20 -34.38
C GLN A 191 2.06 -8.73 -34.39
N SER A 192 1.79 -9.37 -33.24
CA SER A 192 1.90 -10.82 -33.08
C SER A 192 0.74 -11.38 -32.23
N SER A 193 0.38 -12.61 -32.48
CA SER A 193 -0.58 -13.35 -31.64
C SER A 193 0.10 -13.94 -30.40
N LEU A 194 -0.70 -14.35 -29.38
CA LEU A 194 -0.17 -15.03 -28.19
C LEU A 194 0.53 -16.35 -28.53
N GLU A 195 0.09 -17.06 -29.60
CA GLU A 195 0.73 -18.27 -30.11
C GLU A 195 2.16 -17.97 -30.56
N GLU A 196 2.37 -16.90 -31.31
CA GLU A 196 3.68 -16.49 -31.81
C GLU A 196 4.60 -15.97 -30.70
N LEU A 197 4.00 -15.44 -29.62
CA LEU A 197 4.72 -14.96 -28.45
C LEU A 197 5.00 -16.06 -27.40
N THR A 198 4.52 -17.28 -27.60
CA THR A 198 4.76 -18.39 -26.69
C THR A 198 6.25 -18.60 -26.45
N GLY A 199 6.65 -18.71 -25.19
CA GLY A 199 8.03 -18.80 -24.72
C GLY A 199 8.73 -17.46 -24.52
N LYS A 200 8.13 -16.34 -24.93
CA LYS A 200 8.69 -15.00 -24.63
C LYS A 200 8.58 -14.63 -23.16
N VAL A 201 9.54 -13.84 -22.73
CA VAL A 201 9.69 -13.33 -21.37
C VAL A 201 9.77 -11.81 -21.39
N TYR A 202 8.97 -11.15 -20.56
CA TYR A 202 8.96 -9.72 -20.39
C TYR A 202 9.34 -9.37 -18.96
N GLN A 203 10.46 -8.68 -18.81
CA GLN A 203 10.90 -8.19 -17.49
C GLN A 203 10.38 -6.77 -17.26
N GLY A 204 9.85 -6.54 -16.06
CA GLY A 204 9.44 -5.23 -15.60
C GLY A 204 10.19 -4.83 -14.35
N GLU A 205 10.60 -3.56 -14.30
CA GLU A 205 11.29 -2.97 -13.17
C GLU A 205 10.75 -1.58 -12.91
N TRP A 206 10.60 -1.23 -11.66
CA TRP A 206 10.24 0.13 -11.27
C TRP A 206 10.88 0.52 -9.95
N THR A 207 11.39 1.74 -9.89
CA THR A 207 12.02 2.31 -8.70
C THR A 207 11.25 3.51 -8.20
N CYS A 208 10.87 3.48 -6.92
CA CYS A 208 10.38 4.63 -6.18
C CYS A 208 11.57 5.39 -5.60
N ASP A 209 11.83 6.58 -6.10
CA ASP A 209 12.98 7.42 -5.74
C ASP A 209 12.59 8.78 -5.16
N TRP A 210 11.30 9.01 -4.92
CA TRP A 210 10.79 10.31 -4.45
C TRP A 210 10.75 10.49 -2.94
N THR A 211 11.33 9.58 -2.16
CA THR A 211 11.36 9.70 -0.71
C THR A 211 12.46 10.66 -0.26
N THR A 212 12.16 11.49 0.74
CA THR A 212 13.09 12.50 1.25
C THR A 212 14.12 11.89 2.19
N ALA A 213 15.40 12.22 2.01
CA ALA A 213 16.46 11.80 2.90
C ALA A 213 16.33 12.45 4.30
N LEU A 214 16.72 11.71 5.36
CA LEU A 214 16.66 12.17 6.76
C LEU A 214 17.42 13.46 7.04
N GLU A 215 18.51 13.71 6.31
CA GLU A 215 19.41 14.85 6.47
C GLU A 215 19.10 15.98 5.48
N SER A 216 17.97 15.95 4.79
CA SER A 216 17.61 17.03 3.89
C SER A 216 17.18 18.25 4.70
N ASP A 217 17.81 19.39 4.48
CA ASP A 217 17.42 20.71 5.01
C ASP A 217 16.12 21.25 4.38
N SER A 218 15.35 20.39 3.71
CA SER A 218 14.09 20.80 3.12
C SER A 218 13.01 20.86 4.19
N ASP A 219 12.36 22.00 4.35
CA ASP A 219 11.15 22.17 5.16
C ASP A 219 9.97 21.33 4.65
N ASN A 220 10.16 20.62 3.55
CA ASN A 220 9.19 19.73 2.90
C ASN A 220 9.73 18.30 2.90
N ILE A 221 9.48 17.56 3.96
CA ILE A 221 9.67 16.11 3.99
C ILE A 221 8.50 15.48 3.24
N GLN A 222 8.78 14.84 2.12
CA GLN A 222 7.81 14.05 1.36
C GLN A 222 7.81 12.58 1.78
#